data_1a2952372fecb7905941bb1ab756317f
#
_entry.id   1a2952372fecb7905941bb1ab756317f
#
_cell.length_a   1.000
_cell.length_b   1.000
_cell.length_c   1.000
_cell.angle_alpha   90.00
_cell.angle_beta   90.00
_cell.angle_gamma   90.00
#
_symmetry.space_group_name_H-M   'P 1'
#
loop_
_entity.id
_entity.type
_entity.pdbx_description
1 polymer ?
#
loop_
_entity_poly.entity_id
_entity_poly.type
_entity_poly.pdbx_seq_one_letter_code
_entity_poly.pdbx_strand_id
1 'polypeptide(L)'
;IQECYKEMGGDFEGVQKRFGGAAMVKKFAIKFLSDSSFQDLEDGLKEKDAEKAFCAAHTLKGICLNLGFDAFYEVSAALTEKLRGRELTGYEADFAAVKECYERTVAAIKAFEESN
;
A
#
# COMPACT_ATOMS: atom_id res chain seq x y z
N ILE A 1 12.40 -2.45 -13.04
CA ILE A 1 11.18 -2.58 -12.21
C ILE A 1 11.17 -3.86 -11.36
N GLN A 2 11.78 -4.94 -11.83
CA GLN A 2 11.88 -6.17 -11.04
C GLN A 2 12.62 -5.96 -9.73
N GLU A 3 13.72 -5.20 -9.76
CA GLU A 3 14.50 -4.89 -8.57
C GLU A 3 13.70 -4.04 -7.59
N CYS A 4 12.91 -3.09 -8.11
CA CYS A 4 12.02 -2.28 -7.32
C CYS A 4 11.05 -3.17 -6.54
N TYR A 5 10.42 -4.13 -7.22
CA TYR A 5 9.50 -5.06 -6.57
C TYR A 5 10.18 -5.94 -5.53
N LYS A 6 11.40 -6.35 -5.80
CA LYS A 6 12.17 -7.15 -4.85
C LYS A 6 12.43 -6.37 -3.56
N GLU A 7 12.81 -5.10 -3.70
CA GLU A 7 13.03 -4.21 -2.55
C GLU A 7 11.77 -3.98 -1.73
N MET A 8 10.61 -3.94 -2.40
CA MET A 8 9.31 -3.75 -1.74
C MET A 8 8.73 -5.03 -1.15
N GLY A 9 9.35 -6.19 -1.43
CA GLY A 9 8.78 -7.47 -1.03
C GLY A 9 7.53 -7.81 -1.83
N GLY A 10 7.53 -7.51 -3.14
CA GLY A 10 6.38 -7.71 -4.00
C GLY A 10 6.55 -8.87 -5.00
N ASP A 11 5.45 -9.23 -5.65
CA ASP A 11 5.38 -10.31 -6.63
C ASP A 11 5.29 -9.75 -8.06
N PHE A 12 6.47 -9.48 -8.64
CA PHE A 12 6.52 -8.91 -10.00
C PHE A 12 5.93 -9.86 -11.05
N GLU A 13 6.25 -11.13 -10.98
CA GLU A 13 5.78 -12.09 -11.97
C GLU A 13 4.26 -12.19 -12.00
N GLY A 14 3.63 -12.28 -10.84
CA GLY A 14 2.18 -12.34 -10.75
C GLY A 14 1.50 -11.11 -11.29
N VAL A 15 2.05 -9.95 -10.97
CA VAL A 15 1.51 -8.66 -11.42
C VAL A 15 1.72 -8.48 -12.93
N GLN A 16 2.88 -8.88 -13.44
CA GLN A 16 3.18 -8.80 -14.86
C GLN A 16 2.16 -9.62 -15.67
N LYS A 17 1.85 -10.82 -15.21
CA LYS A 17 0.84 -11.67 -15.86
C LYS A 17 -0.54 -11.02 -15.82
N ARG A 18 -0.89 -10.43 -14.67
CA ARG A 18 -2.21 -9.81 -14.48
C ARG A 18 -2.41 -8.60 -15.38
N PHE A 19 -1.38 -7.78 -15.55
CA PHE A 19 -1.48 -6.55 -16.34
C PHE A 19 -1.03 -6.70 -17.78
N GLY A 20 -0.52 -7.85 -18.16
CA GLY A 20 -0.15 -8.11 -19.54
C GLY A 20 1.21 -7.59 -19.97
N GLY A 21 2.11 -7.29 -19.03
CA GLY A 21 3.49 -6.93 -19.35
C GLY A 21 4.10 -5.95 -18.38
N ALA A 22 5.43 -5.85 -18.44
CA ALA A 22 6.22 -5.00 -17.55
C ALA A 22 5.89 -3.51 -17.69
N ALA A 23 5.54 -3.06 -18.91
CA ALA A 23 5.21 -1.66 -19.16
C ALA A 23 3.96 -1.23 -18.37
N MET A 24 2.96 -2.09 -18.30
CA MET A 24 1.75 -1.80 -17.53
C MET A 24 2.01 -1.82 -16.02
N VAL A 25 2.83 -2.75 -15.55
CA VAL A 25 3.22 -2.80 -14.14
C VAL A 25 3.90 -1.51 -13.74
N LYS A 26 4.85 -1.08 -14.57
CA LYS A 26 5.60 0.16 -14.38
C LYS A 26 4.66 1.37 -14.28
N LYS A 27 3.72 1.48 -15.21
CA LYS A 27 2.76 2.57 -15.26
C LYS A 27 1.92 2.64 -13.98
N PHE A 28 1.38 1.51 -13.55
CA PHE A 28 0.51 1.49 -12.36
C PHE A 28 1.30 1.66 -11.06
N ALA A 29 2.53 1.15 -10.99
CA ALA A 29 3.39 1.36 -9.82
C ALA A 29 3.70 2.84 -9.64
N ILE A 30 4.06 3.53 -10.73
CA ILE A 30 4.35 4.96 -10.69
C ILE A 30 3.09 5.75 -10.33
N LYS A 31 1.94 5.35 -10.86
CA LYS A 31 0.67 6.00 -10.55
C LYS A 31 0.33 5.92 -9.05
N PHE A 32 0.80 4.88 -8.37
CA PHE A 32 0.60 4.74 -6.93
C PHE A 32 1.17 5.93 -6.17
N LEU A 33 2.19 6.59 -6.66
CA LEU A 33 2.79 7.77 -6.01
C LEU A 33 1.78 8.91 -5.85
N SER A 34 0.73 8.94 -6.67
CA SER A 34 -0.32 9.96 -6.61
C SER A 34 -1.56 9.47 -5.86
N ASP A 35 -1.54 8.24 -5.34
CA ASP A 35 -2.69 7.69 -4.62
C ASP A 35 -2.80 8.31 -3.24
N SER A 36 -4.02 8.64 -2.82
CA SER A 36 -4.28 9.32 -1.55
C SER A 36 -4.70 8.37 -0.42
N SER A 37 -4.80 7.07 -0.68
CA SER A 37 -5.35 6.12 0.30
C SER A 37 -4.60 6.13 1.64
N PHE A 38 -3.26 6.16 1.61
CA PHE A 38 -2.49 6.19 2.85
C PHE A 38 -2.73 7.51 3.60
N GLN A 39 -2.75 8.63 2.88
CA GLN A 39 -2.98 9.93 3.51
C GLN A 39 -4.39 9.98 4.13
N ASP A 40 -5.38 9.43 3.44
CA ASP A 40 -6.74 9.37 3.96
C ASP A 40 -6.82 8.50 5.21
N LEU A 41 -6.06 7.41 5.25
CA LEU A 41 -5.97 6.56 6.44
C LEU A 41 -5.36 7.33 7.61
N GLU A 42 -4.24 7.99 7.39
CA GLU A 42 -3.57 8.77 8.43
C GLU A 42 -4.47 9.88 8.94
N ASP A 43 -5.13 10.60 8.04
CA ASP A 43 -6.05 11.68 8.40
C ASP A 43 -7.24 11.14 9.21
N GLY A 44 -7.81 10.01 8.78
CA GLY A 44 -8.92 9.38 9.49
C GLY A 44 -8.55 9.02 10.92
N LEU A 45 -7.36 8.49 11.12
CA LEU A 45 -6.88 8.14 12.46
C LEU A 45 -6.65 9.38 13.32
N LYS A 46 -6.08 10.43 12.74
CA LYS A 46 -5.85 11.71 13.46
C LYS A 46 -7.16 12.40 13.83
N GLU A 47 -8.14 12.35 12.94
CA GLU A 47 -9.45 12.96 13.16
C GLU A 47 -10.36 12.10 14.03
N LYS A 48 -9.90 10.89 14.39
CA LYS A 48 -10.69 9.90 15.11
C LYS A 48 -11.98 9.53 14.36
N ASP A 49 -11.89 9.53 13.03
CA ASP A 49 -12.97 9.14 12.14
C ASP A 49 -12.77 7.66 11.76
N ALA A 50 -13.40 6.77 12.54
CA ALA A 50 -13.21 5.34 12.39
C ALA A 50 -13.68 4.82 11.02
N GLU A 51 -14.77 5.37 10.49
CA GLU A 51 -15.28 4.96 9.18
C GLU A 51 -14.32 5.35 8.07
N LYS A 52 -13.83 6.59 8.11
CA LYS A 52 -12.86 7.07 7.13
C LYS A 52 -11.58 6.24 7.18
N ALA A 53 -11.07 5.96 8.39
CA ALA A 53 -9.87 5.16 8.56
C ALA A 53 -10.04 3.75 8.03
N PHE A 54 -11.18 3.10 8.35
CA PHE A 54 -11.46 1.76 7.86
C PHE A 54 -11.56 1.72 6.33
N CYS A 55 -12.32 2.63 5.75
CA CYS A 55 -12.50 2.66 4.29
C CYS A 55 -11.16 2.89 3.57
N ALA A 56 -10.31 3.77 4.11
CA ALA A 56 -9.00 4.04 3.52
C ALA A 56 -8.08 2.82 3.62
N ALA A 57 -8.08 2.13 4.78
CA ALA A 57 -7.28 0.93 4.96
C ALA A 57 -7.73 -0.18 4.01
N HIS A 58 -9.03 -0.36 3.85
CA HIS A 58 -9.60 -1.36 2.95
C HIS A 58 -9.21 -1.06 1.50
N THR A 59 -9.31 0.20 1.09
CA THR A 59 -8.93 0.63 -0.26
C THR A 59 -7.43 0.38 -0.49
N LEU A 60 -6.59 0.76 0.47
CA LEU A 60 -5.15 0.56 0.39
C LEU A 60 -4.81 -0.93 0.27
N LYS A 61 -5.46 -1.77 1.06
CA LYS A 61 -5.28 -3.22 0.97
C LYS A 61 -5.58 -3.73 -0.44
N GLY A 62 -6.69 -3.29 -1.04
CA GLY A 62 -7.06 -3.69 -2.39
C GLY A 62 -6.05 -3.25 -3.44
N ILE A 63 -5.52 -2.04 -3.31
CA ILE A 63 -4.50 -1.52 -4.22
C ILE A 63 -3.22 -2.37 -4.11
N CYS A 64 -2.79 -2.67 -2.89
CA CYS A 64 -1.60 -3.49 -2.67
C CYS A 64 -1.75 -4.90 -3.26
N LEU A 65 -2.94 -5.47 -3.14
CA LEU A 65 -3.23 -6.78 -3.72
C LEU A 65 -3.11 -6.73 -5.25
N ASN A 66 -3.72 -5.74 -5.87
CA ASN A 66 -3.71 -5.60 -7.33
C ASN A 66 -2.32 -5.33 -7.89
N LEU A 67 -1.53 -4.53 -7.19
CA LEU A 67 -0.18 -4.18 -7.64
C LEU A 67 0.89 -5.19 -7.20
N GLY A 68 0.51 -6.22 -6.46
CA GLY A 68 1.45 -7.25 -6.02
C GLY A 68 2.45 -6.76 -4.98
N PHE A 69 2.09 -5.77 -4.19
CA PHE A 69 2.90 -5.30 -3.06
C PHE A 69 2.63 -6.20 -1.86
N ASP A 70 3.16 -7.43 -1.90
CA ASP A 70 2.77 -8.48 -0.94
C ASP A 70 3.03 -8.13 0.51
N ALA A 71 4.21 -7.62 0.84
CA ALA A 71 4.55 -7.26 2.21
C ALA A 71 3.63 -6.13 2.71
N PHE A 72 3.39 -5.14 1.86
CA PHE A 72 2.51 -4.02 2.19
C PHE A 72 1.07 -4.48 2.32
N TYR A 73 0.66 -5.42 1.47
CA TYR A 73 -0.69 -6.01 1.55
C TYR A 73 -0.93 -6.67 2.91
N GLU A 74 0.03 -7.45 3.39
CA GLU A 74 -0.14 -8.16 4.66
C GLU A 74 -0.37 -7.23 5.83
N VAL A 75 0.42 -6.15 5.94
CA VAL A 75 0.25 -5.20 7.03
C VAL A 75 -1.01 -4.36 6.86
N SER A 76 -1.38 -4.03 5.62
CA SER A 76 -2.62 -3.30 5.33
C SER A 76 -3.84 -4.14 5.67
N ALA A 77 -3.80 -5.44 5.38
CA ALA A 77 -4.88 -6.36 5.71
C ALA A 77 -5.05 -6.49 7.23
N ALA A 78 -3.93 -6.59 7.96
CA ALA A 78 -3.97 -6.67 9.42
C ALA A 78 -4.60 -5.42 10.03
N LEU A 79 -4.22 -4.24 9.55
CA LEU A 79 -4.79 -2.98 10.02
C LEU A 79 -6.27 -2.89 9.68
N THR A 80 -6.66 -3.31 8.47
CA THR A 80 -8.06 -3.31 8.04
C THR A 80 -8.90 -4.13 9.00
N GLU A 81 -8.42 -5.31 9.42
CA GLU A 81 -9.14 -6.14 10.37
C GLU A 81 -9.27 -5.46 11.74
N LYS A 82 -8.22 -4.79 12.21
CA LYS A 82 -8.26 -4.04 13.47
C LYS A 82 -9.33 -2.94 13.44
N LEU A 83 -9.52 -2.31 12.29
CA LEU A 83 -10.46 -1.20 12.15
C LEU A 83 -11.87 -1.65 11.75
N ARG A 84 -12.07 -2.92 11.47
CA ARG A 84 -13.35 -3.44 10.98
C ARG A 84 -14.51 -3.13 11.91
N GLY A 85 -14.29 -3.21 13.22
CA GLY A 85 -15.32 -2.90 14.22
C GLY A 85 -15.53 -1.42 14.45
N ARG A 86 -14.81 -0.56 13.73
CA ARG A 86 -14.86 0.92 13.89
C ARG A 86 -14.43 1.39 15.28
N GLU A 87 -13.63 0.60 15.97
CA GLU A 87 -13.04 0.99 17.25
C GLU A 87 -11.60 1.43 17.05
N LEU A 88 -11.27 2.62 17.50
CA LEU A 88 -9.91 3.16 17.36
C LEU A 88 -9.07 2.86 18.61
N THR A 89 -8.88 1.57 18.88
CA THR A 89 -8.07 1.09 20.01
C THR A 89 -7.13 -0.02 19.54
N GLY A 90 -5.90 0.01 20.04
CA GLY A 90 -4.95 -1.06 19.76
C GLY A 90 -4.45 -1.15 18.33
N TYR A 91 -4.60 -0.08 17.54
CA TYR A 91 -4.20 -0.07 16.13
C TYR A 91 -2.78 0.45 15.89
N GLU A 92 -2.16 1.05 16.90
CA GLU A 92 -0.92 1.83 16.72
C GLU A 92 0.23 1.02 16.14
N ALA A 93 0.43 -0.21 16.60
CA ALA A 93 1.50 -1.07 16.09
C ALA A 93 1.23 -1.48 14.63
N ASP A 94 -0.03 -1.79 14.31
CA ASP A 94 -0.41 -2.14 12.95
C ASP A 94 -0.28 -0.95 12.01
N PHE A 95 -0.65 0.24 12.46
CA PHE A 95 -0.49 1.44 11.65
C PHE A 95 0.99 1.77 11.44
N ALA A 96 1.83 1.61 12.46
CA ALA A 96 3.27 1.83 12.32
C ALA A 96 3.87 0.90 11.26
N ALA A 97 3.44 -0.35 11.22
CA ALA A 97 3.89 -1.32 10.21
C ALA A 97 3.45 -0.89 8.80
N VAL A 98 2.21 -0.43 8.67
CA VAL A 98 1.69 0.08 7.38
C VAL A 98 2.50 1.29 6.92
N LYS A 99 2.77 2.23 7.83
CA LYS A 99 3.54 3.44 7.49
C LYS A 99 4.95 3.09 7.04
N GLU A 100 5.61 2.17 7.72
CA GLU A 100 6.95 1.74 7.35
C GLU A 100 6.95 1.12 5.95
N CYS A 101 6.01 0.23 5.65
CA CYS A 101 5.89 -0.38 4.33
C CYS A 101 5.55 0.66 3.26
N TYR A 102 4.67 1.61 3.59
CA TYR A 102 4.33 2.69 2.67
C TYR A 102 5.56 3.51 2.30
N GLU A 103 6.32 3.94 3.30
CA GLU A 103 7.52 4.74 3.06
C GLU A 103 8.56 3.98 2.24
N ARG A 104 8.76 2.71 2.53
CA ARG A 104 9.69 1.85 1.79
C ARG A 104 9.23 1.67 0.34
N THR A 105 7.94 1.44 0.14
CA THR A 105 7.36 1.24 -1.19
C THR A 105 7.49 2.51 -2.02
N VAL A 106 7.12 3.66 -1.45
CA VAL A 106 7.23 4.95 -2.14
C VAL A 106 8.68 5.26 -2.49
N ALA A 107 9.62 5.02 -1.56
CA ALA A 107 11.04 5.26 -1.82
C ALA A 107 11.55 4.39 -2.96
N ALA A 108 11.17 3.10 -2.99
CA ALA A 108 11.58 2.18 -4.04
C ALA A 108 11.03 2.61 -5.41
N ILE A 109 9.77 3.02 -5.47
CA ILE A 109 9.16 3.45 -6.73
C ILE A 109 9.78 4.76 -7.22
N LYS A 110 10.02 5.70 -6.32
CA LYS A 110 10.68 6.97 -6.69
C LYS A 110 12.09 6.74 -7.22
N ALA A 111 12.86 5.87 -6.57
CA ALA A 111 14.20 5.53 -7.03
C ALA A 111 14.16 4.91 -8.42
N PHE A 112 13.18 4.03 -8.66
CA PHE A 112 12.99 3.43 -9.97
C PHE A 112 12.60 4.47 -11.02
N GLU A 113 11.68 5.38 -10.70
CA GLU A 113 11.25 6.44 -11.60
C GLU A 113 12.40 7.36 -11.99
N GLU A 114 13.22 7.74 -11.01
CA GLU A 114 14.36 8.63 -11.24
C GLU A 114 15.46 7.99 -12.09
N SER A 115 15.60 6.65 -12.03
CA SER A 115 16.62 5.94 -12.80
C SER A 115 16.19 5.63 -14.22
N ASN A 116 14.99 5.96 -14.57
CA ASN A 116 14.43 5.83 -15.90
C ASN A 116 14.22 7.20 -16.52
#